data_44ebc05b1ab0953eb787caa566d7e25f
#
_entry.id   44ebc05b1ab0953eb787caa566d7e25f
#
_cell.length_a   1.000
_cell.length_b   1.000
_cell.length_c   1.000
_cell.angle_alpha   90.00
_cell.angle_beta   90.00
_cell.angle_gamma   90.00
#
_symmetry.space_group_name_H-M   'P 1'
#
loop_
_entity.id
_entity.type
_entity.pdbx_description
1 polymer ?
#
loop_
_entity_poly.entity_id
_entity_poly.type
_entity_poly.pdbx_seq_one_letter_code
_entity_poly.pdbx_strand_id
1 'polypeptide(L)'
;MKKGRKLKNGLFLLPTVIILVTVSIMAVVSNYIIQGYISKVAMQLIGARLEVLDTYYNDGVYEGYYTEETEFLMSVYHLIFDEKGTLLYPCEPWESEKEKQRTMRIAKAYKSNTGLSLDGKKGKLFIGEETYYVNSKIYTGGYDGFFVRKNIGVGEKKPYVVLACTNITPVEEFQSILNKVLMGQLCLCGLIALMTITGVAGGIDRSFERLKRYIIKAGNRETLTEVPSFPYREFNEVADTVLHMSEMIEKAEKTQEQFFQNISHELRTPLMSIQGYAEGILFGAVKDVDKAAEAIVKNSKKMAELVDEILYLSRIDASEHLNKEKFGLQELICRCLWYMKGEADKRGIEIIYRPGEEEIMLLGDEKMIERAVSNILSNALRYAKSKIILTSEEESSKVVVKVTDDGDGIDEADLPHIFERFYKGKHGKTGIGLAITAEAVRKHGGTICVQASRGATTFIIELPEDAAATN
;
A
#
# COMPACT_ATOMS: atom_id res chain seq x y z
N MET A 1 13.42 22.86 -3.69
CA MET A 1 12.43 21.78 -3.97
C MET A 1 13.02 20.81 -5.00
N LYS A 2 13.36 19.58 -4.62
CA LYS A 2 13.80 18.55 -5.57
C LYS A 2 12.63 18.23 -6.52
N LYS A 3 12.80 18.49 -7.82
CA LYS A 3 11.87 18.03 -8.86
C LYS A 3 11.88 16.50 -8.85
N GLY A 4 10.94 15.85 -8.16
CA GLY A 4 10.74 14.41 -8.21
C GLY A 4 10.39 13.99 -9.64
N ARG A 5 10.90 12.82 -10.07
CA ARG A 5 10.46 12.20 -11.34
C ARG A 5 8.95 11.98 -11.27
N LYS A 6 8.23 12.36 -12.34
CA LYS A 6 6.78 12.09 -12.41
C LYS A 6 6.55 10.60 -12.21
N LEU A 7 5.62 10.24 -11.33
CA LEU A 7 5.24 8.86 -10.98
C LEU A 7 5.00 7.99 -12.23
N LYS A 8 4.42 8.61 -13.27
CA LYS A 8 4.20 8.05 -14.61
C LYS A 8 5.45 7.41 -15.22
N ASN A 9 6.63 8.05 -15.10
CA ASN A 9 7.86 7.54 -15.71
C ASN A 9 8.48 6.38 -14.90
N GLY A 10 8.26 6.31 -13.60
CA GLY A 10 8.81 5.24 -12.75
C GLY A 10 7.96 3.97 -12.76
N LEU A 11 6.63 4.13 -12.70
CA LEU A 11 5.72 2.98 -12.52
C LEU A 11 5.47 2.19 -13.82
N PHE A 12 5.48 2.87 -14.97
CA PHE A 12 5.07 2.26 -16.25
C PHE A 12 6.22 2.03 -17.23
N LEU A 13 7.28 2.83 -17.20
CA LEU A 13 8.39 2.69 -18.13
C LEU A 13 9.20 1.40 -17.87
N LEU A 14 9.43 1.07 -16.61
CA LEU A 14 10.22 -0.10 -16.23
C LEU A 14 9.58 -1.43 -16.66
N PRO A 15 8.29 -1.72 -16.36
CA PRO A 15 7.63 -2.94 -16.83
C PRO A 15 7.58 -3.04 -18.36
N THR A 16 7.36 -1.93 -19.06
CA THR A 16 7.32 -1.93 -20.53
C THR A 16 8.68 -2.29 -21.13
N VAL A 17 9.76 -1.73 -20.60
CA VAL A 17 11.12 -2.06 -21.04
C VAL A 17 11.44 -3.51 -20.74
N ILE A 18 11.08 -4.04 -19.57
CA ILE A 18 11.30 -5.45 -19.20
C ILE A 18 10.57 -6.37 -20.19
N ILE A 19 9.28 -6.11 -20.48
CA ILE A 19 8.52 -6.92 -21.42
C ILE A 19 9.16 -6.91 -22.83
N LEU A 20 9.52 -5.73 -23.32
CA LEU A 20 10.17 -5.61 -24.63
C LEU A 20 11.51 -6.37 -24.69
N VAL A 21 12.33 -6.26 -23.65
CA VAL A 21 13.63 -6.95 -23.55
C VAL A 21 13.43 -8.47 -23.47
N THR A 22 12.52 -8.96 -22.64
CA THR A 22 12.28 -10.40 -22.50
C THR A 22 11.75 -11.02 -23.78
N VAL A 23 10.83 -10.35 -24.49
CA VAL A 23 10.30 -10.85 -25.77
C VAL A 23 11.38 -10.81 -26.86
N SER A 24 12.22 -9.77 -26.89
CA SER A 24 13.35 -9.70 -27.83
C SER A 24 14.37 -10.82 -27.60
N ILE A 25 14.72 -11.09 -26.33
CA ILE A 25 15.60 -12.19 -25.97
C ILE A 25 14.97 -13.53 -26.40
N MET A 26 13.68 -13.74 -26.12
CA MET A 26 12.98 -14.96 -26.49
C MET A 26 12.97 -15.20 -28.00
N ALA A 27 12.79 -14.16 -28.82
CA ALA A 27 12.86 -14.25 -30.29
C ALA A 27 14.25 -14.64 -30.77
N VAL A 28 15.31 -14.06 -30.19
CA VAL A 28 16.71 -14.39 -30.56
C VAL A 28 17.02 -15.84 -30.17
N VAL A 29 16.68 -16.26 -28.96
CA VAL A 29 16.91 -17.62 -28.45
C VAL A 29 16.15 -18.66 -29.29
N SER A 30 14.87 -18.38 -29.58
CA SER A 30 14.05 -19.25 -30.45
C SER A 30 14.68 -19.43 -31.83
N ASN A 31 15.12 -18.34 -32.46
CA ASN A 31 15.79 -18.39 -33.75
C ASN A 31 17.09 -19.23 -33.71
N TYR A 32 17.90 -19.06 -32.67
CA TYR A 32 19.12 -19.83 -32.48
C TYR A 32 18.84 -21.33 -32.30
N ILE A 33 17.84 -21.69 -31.49
CA ILE A 33 17.46 -23.09 -31.26
C ILE A 33 16.94 -23.73 -32.55
N ILE A 34 16.08 -23.02 -33.32
CA ILE A 34 15.53 -23.54 -34.59
C ILE A 34 16.66 -23.77 -35.59
N GLN A 35 17.62 -22.85 -35.76
CA GLN A 35 18.75 -23.03 -36.66
C GLN A 35 19.63 -24.23 -36.26
N GLY A 36 19.91 -24.37 -34.95
CA GLY A 36 20.64 -25.51 -34.43
C GLY A 36 19.91 -26.83 -34.69
N TYR A 37 18.59 -26.85 -34.51
CA TYR A 37 17.76 -28.03 -34.77
C TYR A 37 17.75 -28.42 -36.26
N ILE A 38 17.53 -27.45 -37.16
CA ILE A 38 17.58 -27.68 -38.62
C ILE A 38 18.91 -28.27 -39.03
N SER A 39 20.02 -27.69 -38.57
CA SER A 39 21.38 -28.20 -38.88
C SER A 39 21.58 -29.62 -38.37
N LYS A 40 21.09 -29.92 -37.16
CA LYS A 40 21.19 -31.26 -36.56
C LYS A 40 20.38 -32.29 -37.34
N VAL A 41 19.13 -31.98 -37.68
CA VAL A 41 18.24 -32.88 -38.44
C VAL A 41 18.79 -33.12 -39.84
N ALA A 42 19.21 -32.06 -40.56
CA ALA A 42 19.82 -32.20 -41.88
C ALA A 42 21.06 -33.13 -41.88
N MET A 43 21.93 -32.95 -40.86
CA MET A 43 23.12 -33.81 -40.73
C MET A 43 22.81 -35.26 -40.32
N GLN A 44 21.74 -35.48 -39.53
CA GLN A 44 21.27 -36.83 -39.20
C GLN A 44 20.74 -37.55 -40.46
N LEU A 45 19.89 -36.86 -41.26
CA LEU A 45 19.35 -37.41 -42.50
C LEU A 45 20.46 -37.76 -43.51
N ILE A 46 21.44 -36.87 -43.68
CA ILE A 46 22.61 -37.11 -44.54
C ILE A 46 23.43 -38.29 -43.99
N GLY A 47 23.66 -38.36 -42.68
CA GLY A 47 24.40 -39.43 -42.02
C GLY A 47 23.72 -40.79 -42.22
N ALA A 48 22.43 -40.87 -41.96
CA ALA A 48 21.65 -42.08 -42.16
C ALA A 48 21.67 -42.55 -43.64
N ARG A 49 21.61 -41.60 -44.57
CA ARG A 49 21.71 -41.94 -46.01
C ARG A 49 23.09 -42.51 -46.41
N LEU A 50 24.16 -41.94 -45.87
CA LEU A 50 25.52 -42.44 -46.07
C LEU A 50 25.72 -43.84 -45.45
N GLU A 51 25.11 -44.11 -44.31
CA GLU A 51 25.20 -45.38 -43.61
C GLU A 51 24.43 -46.48 -44.40
N VAL A 52 23.27 -46.15 -44.92
CA VAL A 52 22.52 -47.06 -45.83
C VAL A 52 23.33 -47.36 -47.10
N LEU A 53 24.02 -46.35 -47.65
CA LEU A 53 24.88 -46.54 -48.79
C LEU A 53 26.13 -47.39 -48.43
N ASP A 54 26.67 -47.25 -47.22
CA ASP A 54 27.75 -48.09 -46.70
C ASP A 54 27.37 -49.57 -46.65
N THR A 55 26.20 -49.87 -46.09
CA THR A 55 25.69 -51.23 -46.00
C THR A 55 25.44 -51.82 -47.38
N TYR A 56 24.92 -50.99 -48.27
CA TYR A 56 24.67 -51.38 -49.63
C TYR A 56 25.97 -51.73 -50.40
N TYR A 57 27.00 -50.94 -50.22
CA TYR A 57 28.29 -51.16 -50.92
C TYR A 57 29.10 -52.26 -50.33
N ASN A 58 28.95 -52.59 -49.03
CA ASN A 58 29.73 -53.66 -48.38
C ASN A 58 29.08 -55.05 -48.51
N ASP A 59 27.75 -55.15 -48.41
CA ASP A 59 27.01 -56.43 -48.25
C ASP A 59 26.26 -56.88 -49.51
N GLY A 60 26.17 -56.04 -50.54
CA GLY A 60 25.58 -56.41 -51.86
C GLY A 60 24.04 -56.69 -51.83
N VAL A 61 23.36 -56.40 -50.71
CA VAL A 61 21.94 -56.69 -50.55
C VAL A 61 21.13 -55.42 -50.83
N TYR A 62 20.35 -55.48 -51.92
CA TYR A 62 19.38 -54.42 -52.25
C TYR A 62 17.99 -54.89 -51.85
N GLU A 63 17.54 -54.55 -50.64
CA GLU A 63 16.14 -54.44 -50.32
C GLU A 63 15.76 -52.96 -50.24
N GLY A 64 14.98 -52.51 -51.21
CA GLY A 64 14.57 -51.11 -51.32
C GLY A 64 13.68 -50.68 -50.14
N TYR A 65 14.27 -50.22 -49.11
CA TYR A 65 13.53 -49.42 -48.09
C TYR A 65 13.61 -47.95 -48.49
N TYR A 66 12.67 -47.52 -49.31
CA TYR A 66 12.25 -46.14 -49.36
C TYR A 66 11.46 -45.91 -48.06
N THR A 67 12.02 -45.21 -47.10
CA THR A 67 11.26 -44.65 -46.02
C THR A 67 10.58 -43.38 -46.54
N GLU A 68 9.35 -43.52 -47.01
CA GLU A 68 8.49 -42.44 -47.55
C GLU A 68 8.19 -41.33 -46.50
N GLU A 69 8.46 -41.54 -45.22
CA GLU A 69 8.01 -40.62 -44.15
C GLU A 69 8.87 -39.37 -43.95
N THR A 70 10.07 -39.27 -44.56
CA THR A 70 10.94 -38.08 -44.38
C THR A 70 11.01 -37.16 -45.60
N GLU A 71 10.30 -37.47 -46.70
CA GLU A 71 10.37 -36.68 -47.94
C GLU A 71 9.68 -35.31 -47.91
N PHE A 72 8.84 -35.04 -46.92
CA PHE A 72 7.99 -33.84 -46.95
C PHE A 72 8.73 -32.50 -46.76
N LEU A 73 9.89 -32.49 -46.13
CA LEU A 73 10.61 -31.23 -45.84
C LEU A 73 12.06 -31.20 -46.33
N MET A 74 12.77 -32.34 -46.44
CA MET A 74 14.18 -32.39 -46.80
C MET A 74 14.52 -33.67 -47.60
N SER A 75 14.59 -33.58 -48.95
CA SER A 75 15.06 -34.67 -49.79
C SER A 75 16.58 -34.75 -49.77
N VAL A 76 17.12 -35.95 -49.52
CA VAL A 76 18.56 -36.20 -49.57
C VAL A 76 18.99 -36.73 -50.91
N TYR A 77 19.87 -36.06 -51.58
CA TYR A 77 20.48 -36.46 -52.85
C TYR A 77 21.89 -36.98 -52.61
N HIS A 78 22.33 -37.94 -53.41
CA HIS A 78 23.71 -38.41 -53.37
C HIS A 78 24.34 -38.35 -54.77
N LEU A 79 25.59 -37.95 -54.84
CA LEU A 79 26.40 -37.84 -56.03
C LEU A 79 27.67 -38.66 -55.80
N ILE A 80 28.14 -39.34 -56.81
CA ILE A 80 29.39 -40.16 -56.76
C ILE A 80 30.36 -39.60 -57.77
N PHE A 81 31.61 -39.39 -57.31
CA PHE A 81 32.70 -38.85 -58.13
C PHE A 81 33.85 -39.81 -58.11
N ASP A 82 34.58 -39.82 -59.21
CA ASP A 82 35.93 -40.52 -59.32
C ASP A 82 37.01 -39.67 -58.58
N GLU A 83 38.22 -40.23 -58.52
CA GLU A 83 39.44 -39.54 -57.98
C GLU A 83 39.73 -38.19 -58.65
N LYS A 84 39.37 -38.07 -59.95
CA LYS A 84 39.55 -36.83 -60.71
C LYS A 84 38.42 -35.87 -60.58
N GLY A 85 37.42 -36.23 -59.76
CA GLY A 85 36.21 -35.43 -59.51
C GLY A 85 35.22 -35.47 -60.69
N THR A 86 35.29 -36.51 -61.58
CA THR A 86 34.31 -36.70 -62.63
C THR A 86 32.99 -37.32 -61.99
N LEU A 87 31.81 -36.81 -62.36
CA LEU A 87 30.55 -37.32 -61.85
C LEU A 87 30.32 -38.72 -62.46
N LEU A 88 30.20 -39.74 -61.62
CA LEU A 88 29.89 -41.11 -61.98
C LEU A 88 28.40 -41.43 -61.84
N TYR A 89 27.73 -40.84 -60.82
CA TYR A 89 26.31 -41.01 -60.55
C TYR A 89 25.68 -39.72 -60.00
N PRO A 90 24.47 -39.37 -60.35
CA PRO A 90 23.60 -40.00 -61.35
C PRO A 90 24.13 -39.83 -62.78
N CYS A 91 23.83 -40.82 -63.67
CA CYS A 91 24.24 -40.84 -65.02
C CYS A 91 23.02 -41.02 -65.97
N GLU A 92 23.25 -40.81 -67.29
CA GLU A 92 22.14 -41.01 -68.28
C GLU A 92 21.68 -42.48 -68.31
N PRO A 93 20.33 -42.72 -68.52
CA PRO A 93 19.31 -41.69 -68.78
C PRO A 93 18.84 -40.97 -67.51
N TRP A 94 18.67 -39.64 -67.58
CA TRP A 94 18.17 -38.83 -66.50
C TRP A 94 16.63 -39.02 -66.35
N GLU A 95 16.12 -39.04 -65.11
CA GLU A 95 14.68 -39.11 -64.84
C GLU A 95 13.95 -37.85 -65.31
N SER A 96 14.63 -36.69 -65.21
CA SER A 96 14.12 -35.42 -65.71
C SER A 96 15.23 -34.45 -66.07
N GLU A 97 14.93 -33.46 -66.95
CA GLU A 97 15.86 -32.38 -67.29
C GLU A 97 16.13 -31.47 -66.07
N LYS A 98 15.18 -31.34 -65.15
CA LYS A 98 15.36 -30.62 -63.86
C LYS A 98 16.39 -31.32 -62.97
N GLU A 99 16.33 -32.61 -62.86
CA GLU A 99 17.28 -33.40 -62.08
C GLU A 99 18.69 -33.27 -62.63
N LYS A 100 18.85 -33.39 -63.93
CA LYS A 100 20.14 -33.21 -64.63
C LYS A 100 20.74 -31.82 -64.31
N GLN A 101 19.94 -30.75 -64.49
CA GLN A 101 20.42 -29.38 -64.24
C GLN A 101 20.79 -29.16 -62.78
N ARG A 102 19.99 -29.69 -61.83
CA ARG A 102 20.28 -29.60 -60.40
C ARG A 102 21.58 -30.34 -60.05
N THR A 103 21.69 -31.58 -60.48
CA THR A 103 22.85 -32.43 -60.26
C THR A 103 24.14 -31.77 -60.78
N MET A 104 24.11 -31.27 -62.04
CA MET A 104 25.23 -30.60 -62.64
C MET A 104 25.62 -29.31 -61.90
N ARG A 105 24.64 -28.54 -61.37
CA ARG A 105 24.91 -27.38 -60.55
C ARG A 105 25.57 -27.73 -59.21
N ILE A 106 25.07 -28.78 -58.54
CA ILE A 106 25.64 -29.27 -57.27
C ILE A 106 27.08 -29.75 -57.50
N ALA A 107 27.29 -30.57 -58.53
CA ALA A 107 28.61 -31.09 -58.87
C ALA A 107 29.60 -29.98 -59.20
N LYS A 108 29.23 -28.98 -59.98
CA LYS A 108 30.08 -27.82 -60.29
C LYS A 108 30.40 -27.00 -59.06
N ALA A 109 29.41 -26.70 -58.21
CA ALA A 109 29.61 -25.94 -56.99
C ALA A 109 30.52 -26.70 -55.97
N TYR A 110 30.35 -28.00 -55.84
CA TYR A 110 31.21 -28.83 -54.99
C TYR A 110 32.64 -28.81 -55.43
N LYS A 111 32.88 -28.95 -56.73
CA LYS A 111 34.28 -28.89 -57.33
C LYS A 111 34.93 -27.52 -57.17
N SER A 112 34.18 -26.45 -57.28
CA SER A 112 34.72 -25.08 -57.17
C SER A 112 34.95 -24.66 -55.71
N ASN A 113 34.41 -25.37 -54.72
CA ASN A 113 34.56 -25.06 -53.32
C ASN A 113 35.76 -25.75 -52.70
N THR A 114 36.94 -25.12 -52.82
CA THR A 114 38.27 -25.64 -52.33
C THR A 114 38.30 -25.88 -50.81
N GLY A 115 37.33 -25.35 -50.05
CA GLY A 115 37.22 -25.55 -48.61
C GLY A 115 36.57 -26.88 -48.21
N LEU A 116 35.82 -27.52 -49.11
CA LEU A 116 35.25 -28.86 -48.98
C LEU A 116 36.21 -29.86 -49.68
N SER A 117 37.34 -30.13 -49.05
CA SER A 117 38.26 -31.15 -49.60
C SER A 117 37.54 -32.52 -49.61
N LEU A 118 37.91 -33.36 -50.55
CA LEU A 118 37.30 -34.67 -50.82
C LEU A 118 37.28 -35.64 -49.61
N ASP A 119 37.67 -35.19 -48.42
CA ASP A 119 37.86 -36.03 -47.25
C ASP A 119 36.90 -35.67 -46.12
N GLY A 120 35.72 -36.31 -46.13
CA GLY A 120 34.81 -36.43 -44.96
C GLY A 120 34.29 -35.13 -44.35
N LYS A 121 34.36 -34.00 -45.02
CA LYS A 121 33.96 -32.71 -44.48
C LYS A 121 32.47 -32.45 -44.64
N LYS A 122 31.86 -32.05 -43.50
CA LYS A 122 30.52 -31.56 -43.42
C LYS A 122 30.51 -30.04 -43.61
N GLY A 123 29.58 -29.52 -44.42
CA GLY A 123 29.49 -28.07 -44.63
C GLY A 123 28.22 -27.62 -45.30
N LYS A 124 28.11 -26.30 -45.50
CA LYS A 124 27.05 -25.68 -46.32
C LYS A 124 27.64 -25.38 -47.71
N LEU A 125 26.85 -25.68 -48.74
CA LEU A 125 27.15 -25.35 -50.12
C LEU A 125 26.06 -24.39 -50.63
N PHE A 126 26.44 -23.25 -51.11
CA PHE A 126 25.56 -22.22 -51.65
C PHE A 126 25.56 -22.29 -53.18
N ILE A 127 24.39 -22.46 -53.79
CA ILE A 127 24.22 -22.61 -55.23
C ILE A 127 23.14 -21.63 -55.72
N GLY A 128 23.55 -20.42 -56.10
CA GLY A 128 22.60 -19.32 -56.36
C GLY A 128 21.86 -18.93 -55.09
N GLU A 129 20.54 -19.03 -55.11
CA GLU A 129 19.66 -18.73 -53.96
C GLU A 129 19.39 -19.97 -53.07
N GLU A 130 19.90 -21.17 -53.52
CA GLU A 130 19.66 -22.42 -52.78
C GLU A 130 20.85 -22.73 -51.84
N THR A 131 20.48 -23.20 -50.62
CA THR A 131 21.46 -23.63 -49.61
C THR A 131 21.34 -25.13 -49.39
N TYR A 132 22.44 -25.81 -49.51
CA TYR A 132 22.55 -27.24 -49.29
C TYR A 132 23.46 -27.55 -48.10
N TYR A 133 23.03 -28.46 -47.23
CA TYR A 133 23.97 -29.16 -46.35
C TYR A 133 24.57 -30.32 -47.11
N VAL A 134 25.89 -30.50 -46.96
CA VAL A 134 26.63 -31.55 -47.64
C VAL A 134 27.52 -32.31 -46.66
N ASN A 135 27.69 -33.62 -46.94
CA ASN A 135 28.66 -34.47 -46.27
C ASN A 135 29.24 -35.41 -47.31
N SER A 136 30.56 -35.57 -47.35
CA SER A 136 31.24 -36.44 -48.28
C SER A 136 31.97 -37.56 -47.54
N LYS A 137 32.08 -38.73 -48.15
CA LYS A 137 32.80 -39.89 -47.64
C LYS A 137 33.61 -40.55 -48.79
N ILE A 138 34.87 -40.90 -48.53
CA ILE A 138 35.71 -41.56 -49.47
C ILE A 138 35.69 -43.08 -49.27
N TYR A 139 35.55 -43.81 -50.35
CA TYR A 139 35.52 -45.25 -50.34
C TYR A 139 36.77 -45.76 -51.13
N THR A 140 37.57 -46.58 -50.47
CA THR A 140 38.82 -47.09 -51.02
C THR A 140 38.75 -48.55 -51.57
N GLY A 141 37.60 -49.20 -51.28
CA GLY A 141 37.33 -50.56 -51.84
C GLY A 141 36.70 -50.46 -53.19
N GLY A 142 37.06 -51.36 -54.09
CA GLY A 142 36.61 -51.32 -55.48
C GLY A 142 35.10 -51.30 -55.65
N TYR A 143 34.66 -50.67 -56.71
CA TYR A 143 33.30 -50.42 -57.05
C TYR A 143 32.68 -51.63 -57.76
N ASP A 144 31.86 -52.41 -57.09
CA ASP A 144 31.08 -53.51 -57.65
C ASP A 144 29.52 -53.28 -57.66
N GLY A 145 29.13 -52.05 -57.56
CA GLY A 145 27.72 -51.69 -57.41
C GLY A 145 26.97 -51.68 -58.76
N PHE A 146 25.72 -52.09 -58.68
CA PHE A 146 24.74 -52.19 -59.80
C PHE A 146 24.59 -50.90 -60.63
N PHE A 147 24.78 -49.75 -60.05
CA PHE A 147 24.58 -48.44 -60.70
C PHE A 147 25.72 -48.05 -61.70
N VAL A 148 26.85 -48.63 -61.64
CA VAL A 148 28.01 -48.30 -62.54
C VAL A 148 28.31 -49.39 -63.55
N ARG A 149 27.68 -50.53 -63.43
CA ARG A 149 27.85 -51.66 -64.35
C ARG A 149 27.66 -51.31 -65.83
N LYS A 150 27.03 -50.19 -66.14
CA LYS A 150 26.71 -49.85 -67.55
C LYS A 150 27.80 -48.99 -68.23
N ASN A 151 28.67 -48.30 -67.47
CA ASN A 151 29.61 -47.33 -68.09
C ASN A 151 31.09 -47.41 -67.68
N ILE A 152 31.47 -48.24 -66.72
CA ILE A 152 32.85 -48.36 -66.29
C ILE A 152 33.31 -49.81 -66.51
N GLY A 153 34.38 -50.01 -67.30
CA GLY A 153 34.96 -51.33 -67.56
C GLY A 153 35.27 -52.07 -66.25
N VAL A 154 34.81 -53.32 -66.18
CA VAL A 154 35.05 -54.25 -65.09
C VAL A 154 36.59 -54.49 -65.00
N GLY A 155 37.20 -53.99 -63.86
CA GLY A 155 38.60 -54.40 -63.61
C GLY A 155 39.47 -53.55 -62.72
N GLU A 156 39.19 -52.30 -62.46
CA GLU A 156 40.08 -51.48 -61.63
C GLU A 156 39.37 -51.01 -60.32
N LYS A 157 39.90 -51.42 -59.15
CA LYS A 157 39.54 -50.93 -57.83
C LYS A 157 40.07 -49.52 -57.65
N LYS A 158 39.32 -48.50 -58.07
CA LYS A 158 39.70 -47.09 -57.88
C LYS A 158 38.86 -46.50 -56.75
N PRO A 159 39.42 -45.61 -55.90
CA PRO A 159 38.68 -44.93 -54.90
C PRO A 159 37.66 -43.94 -55.52
N TYR A 160 36.56 -43.77 -54.86
CA TYR A 160 35.48 -42.84 -55.26
C TYR A 160 34.94 -42.05 -54.03
N VAL A 161 34.34 -40.93 -54.33
CA VAL A 161 33.74 -40.02 -53.28
C VAL A 161 32.23 -40.03 -53.42
N VAL A 162 31.57 -40.34 -52.34
CA VAL A 162 30.14 -40.17 -52.22
C VAL A 162 29.85 -38.84 -51.53
N LEU A 163 29.12 -37.96 -52.20
CA LEU A 163 28.58 -36.71 -51.67
C LEU A 163 27.12 -36.87 -51.41
N ALA A 164 26.69 -36.82 -50.16
CA ALA A 164 25.28 -36.70 -49.79
C ALA A 164 24.97 -35.24 -49.47
N CYS A 165 23.85 -34.75 -50.04
CA CYS A 165 23.42 -33.36 -49.86
C CYS A 165 21.93 -33.25 -49.68
N THR A 166 21.47 -32.28 -48.93
CA THR A 166 20.03 -31.95 -48.74
C THR A 166 19.83 -30.45 -48.92
N ASN A 167 18.72 -30.09 -49.63
CA ASN A 167 18.34 -28.70 -49.81
C ASN A 167 17.57 -28.20 -48.55
N ILE A 168 18.14 -27.20 -47.90
CA ILE A 168 17.51 -26.58 -46.69
C ILE A 168 16.83 -25.27 -46.99
N THR A 169 16.86 -24.74 -48.21
CA THR A 169 16.26 -23.48 -48.62
C THR A 169 14.79 -23.38 -48.24
N PRO A 170 13.93 -24.39 -48.49
CA PRO A 170 12.50 -24.30 -48.13
C PRO A 170 12.28 -24.13 -46.63
N VAL A 171 13.15 -24.71 -45.81
CA VAL A 171 13.07 -24.63 -44.35
C VAL A 171 13.57 -23.26 -43.87
N GLU A 172 14.63 -22.72 -44.47
CA GLU A 172 15.15 -21.38 -44.20
C GLU A 172 14.12 -20.30 -44.62
N GLU A 173 13.42 -20.46 -45.75
CA GLU A 173 12.34 -19.58 -46.19
C GLU A 173 11.15 -19.61 -45.21
N PHE A 174 10.72 -20.82 -44.82
CA PHE A 174 9.64 -20.96 -43.83
C PHE A 174 10.01 -20.30 -42.51
N GLN A 175 11.25 -20.49 -42.03
CA GLN A 175 11.76 -19.82 -40.83
C GLN A 175 11.74 -18.29 -40.99
N SER A 176 12.12 -17.77 -42.15
CA SER A 176 12.08 -16.32 -42.42
C SER A 176 10.67 -15.77 -42.37
N ILE A 177 9.67 -16.47 -42.93
CA ILE A 177 8.25 -16.10 -42.89
C ILE A 177 7.77 -16.11 -41.43
N LEU A 178 8.09 -17.19 -40.69
CA LEU A 178 7.72 -17.30 -39.28
C LEU A 178 8.27 -16.15 -38.45
N ASN A 179 9.56 -15.81 -38.66
CA ASN A 179 10.18 -14.69 -37.98
C ASN A 179 9.52 -13.36 -38.31
N LYS A 180 9.12 -13.11 -39.55
CA LYS A 180 8.40 -11.89 -39.96
C LYS A 180 7.04 -11.80 -39.28
N VAL A 181 6.30 -12.91 -39.19
CA VAL A 181 4.99 -12.98 -38.51
C VAL A 181 5.18 -12.72 -37.01
N LEU A 182 6.15 -13.36 -36.36
CA LEU A 182 6.46 -13.15 -34.93
C LEU A 182 6.84 -11.70 -34.64
N MET A 183 7.66 -11.07 -35.48
CA MET A 183 8.03 -9.66 -35.34
C MET A 183 6.82 -8.73 -35.50
N GLY A 184 5.95 -8.99 -36.46
CA GLY A 184 4.71 -8.24 -36.65
C GLY A 184 3.79 -8.33 -35.42
N GLN A 185 3.61 -9.53 -34.88
CA GLN A 185 2.83 -9.76 -33.67
C GLN A 185 3.41 -9.03 -32.45
N LEU A 186 4.74 -9.04 -32.32
CA LEU A 186 5.47 -8.35 -31.25
C LEU A 186 5.27 -6.83 -31.30
N CYS A 187 5.35 -6.25 -32.50
CA CYS A 187 5.09 -4.83 -32.71
C CYS A 187 3.65 -4.46 -32.35
N LEU A 188 2.68 -5.28 -32.74
CA LEU A 188 1.27 -5.07 -32.44
C LEU A 188 1.00 -5.13 -30.92
N CYS A 189 1.51 -6.15 -30.24
CA CYS A 189 1.40 -6.27 -28.78
C CYS A 189 2.06 -5.09 -28.06
N GLY A 190 3.22 -4.63 -28.51
CA GLY A 190 3.89 -3.46 -27.98
C GLY A 190 3.09 -2.17 -28.12
N LEU A 191 2.42 -1.98 -29.26
CA LEU A 191 1.53 -0.85 -29.52
C LEU A 191 0.30 -0.86 -28.59
N ILE A 192 -0.34 -2.01 -28.44
CA ILE A 192 -1.49 -2.19 -27.52
C ILE A 192 -1.07 -1.91 -26.08
N ALA A 193 0.07 -2.46 -25.65
CA ALA A 193 0.61 -2.22 -24.31
C ALA A 193 0.90 -0.73 -24.06
N LEU A 194 1.47 -0.03 -25.04
CA LEU A 194 1.72 1.41 -24.93
C LEU A 194 0.43 2.22 -24.80
N MET A 195 -0.59 1.90 -25.61
CA MET A 195 -1.91 2.57 -25.54
C MET A 195 -2.59 2.37 -24.19
N THR A 196 -2.60 1.13 -23.67
CA THR A 196 -3.23 0.83 -22.38
C THR A 196 -2.49 1.54 -21.22
N ILE A 197 -1.17 1.51 -21.22
CA ILE A 197 -0.35 2.18 -20.20
C ILE A 197 -0.57 3.68 -20.20
N THR A 198 -0.59 4.33 -21.38
CA THR A 198 -0.80 5.78 -21.47
C THR A 198 -2.21 6.17 -21.03
N GLY A 199 -3.23 5.35 -21.34
CA GLY A 199 -4.61 5.55 -20.91
C GLY A 199 -4.76 5.49 -19.37
N VAL A 200 -4.24 4.44 -18.75
CA VAL A 200 -4.30 4.26 -17.29
C VAL A 200 -3.50 5.34 -16.56
N ALA A 201 -2.28 5.63 -17.03
CA ALA A 201 -1.45 6.67 -16.43
C ALA A 201 -2.11 8.06 -16.49
N GLY A 202 -2.78 8.39 -17.61
CA GLY A 202 -3.54 9.63 -17.73
C GLY A 202 -4.77 9.71 -16.81
N GLY A 203 -5.39 8.56 -16.50
CA GLY A 203 -6.49 8.46 -15.54
C GLY A 203 -6.02 8.73 -14.10
N ILE A 204 -4.91 8.13 -13.72
CA ILE A 204 -4.30 8.30 -12.40
C ILE A 204 -3.83 9.76 -12.20
N ASP A 205 -3.12 10.36 -13.18
CA ASP A 205 -2.66 11.74 -13.11
C ASP A 205 -3.82 12.72 -12.89
N ARG A 206 -4.94 12.52 -13.60
CA ARG A 206 -6.15 13.36 -13.45
C ARG A 206 -6.79 13.19 -12.06
N SER A 207 -6.83 11.97 -11.54
CA SER A 207 -7.35 11.70 -10.20
C SER A 207 -6.48 12.36 -9.13
N PHE A 208 -5.16 12.29 -9.25
CA PHE A 208 -4.22 12.97 -8.36
C PHE A 208 -4.39 14.49 -8.34
N GLU A 209 -4.51 15.13 -9.51
CA GLU A 209 -4.69 16.58 -9.59
C GLU A 209 -6.05 17.04 -9.05
N ARG A 210 -7.10 16.20 -9.17
CA ARG A 210 -8.40 16.47 -8.55
C ARG A 210 -8.33 16.33 -7.03
N LEU A 211 -7.73 15.25 -6.52
CA LEU A 211 -7.56 15.02 -5.10
C LEU A 211 -6.71 16.12 -4.45
N LYS A 212 -5.59 16.50 -5.07
CA LYS A 212 -4.74 17.60 -4.60
C LYS A 212 -5.51 18.91 -4.47
N ARG A 213 -6.32 19.27 -5.49
CA ARG A 213 -7.17 20.47 -5.42
C ARG A 213 -8.20 20.38 -4.30
N TYR A 214 -8.79 19.19 -4.08
CA TYR A 214 -9.74 18.96 -3.00
C TYR A 214 -9.08 19.16 -1.62
N ILE A 215 -7.90 18.58 -1.40
CA ILE A 215 -7.12 18.76 -0.16
C ILE A 215 -6.76 20.23 0.07
N ILE A 216 -6.35 20.96 -0.97
CA ILE A 216 -6.02 22.38 -0.85
C ILE A 216 -7.27 23.19 -0.46
N LYS A 217 -8.43 22.89 -1.05
CA LYS A 217 -9.71 23.54 -0.67
C LYS A 217 -10.07 23.28 0.79
N ALA A 218 -9.95 22.02 1.24
CA ALA A 218 -10.13 21.66 2.65
C ALA A 218 -9.19 22.45 3.57
N GLY A 219 -7.92 22.56 3.21
CA GLY A 219 -6.93 23.32 3.96
C GLY A 219 -7.14 24.84 3.94
N ASN A 220 -7.73 25.38 2.88
CA ASN A 220 -8.10 26.81 2.78
C ASN A 220 -9.44 27.16 3.44
N ARG A 221 -10.09 26.17 4.10
CA ARG A 221 -11.43 26.36 4.74
C ARG A 221 -12.54 26.78 3.75
N GLU A 222 -12.38 26.41 2.48
CA GLU A 222 -13.47 26.55 1.53
C GLU A 222 -14.54 25.51 1.83
N THR A 223 -15.82 25.90 1.74
CA THR A 223 -16.93 24.97 1.97
C THR A 223 -16.86 23.80 1.01
N LEU A 224 -16.60 22.59 1.52
CA LEU A 224 -16.58 21.37 0.75
C LEU A 224 -18.04 20.94 0.48
N THR A 225 -18.63 21.43 -0.61
CA THR A 225 -20.02 21.16 -0.97
C THR A 225 -20.25 19.75 -1.49
N GLU A 226 -19.24 19.13 -2.10
CA GLU A 226 -19.34 17.77 -2.65
C GLU A 226 -18.00 17.05 -2.59
N VAL A 227 -18.04 15.77 -2.21
CA VAL A 227 -16.87 14.87 -2.30
C VAL A 227 -16.69 14.48 -3.76
N PRO A 228 -15.53 14.74 -4.37
CA PRO A 228 -15.30 14.34 -5.75
C PRO A 228 -15.27 12.81 -5.89
N SER A 229 -16.05 12.27 -6.83
CA SER A 229 -16.00 10.85 -7.16
C SER A 229 -14.80 10.53 -8.06
N PHE A 230 -14.07 9.46 -7.71
CA PHE A 230 -12.90 8.97 -8.43
C PHE A 230 -13.14 7.57 -8.98
N PRO A 231 -12.52 7.21 -10.14
CA PRO A 231 -12.61 5.86 -10.70
C PRO A 231 -11.94 4.77 -9.85
N TYR A 232 -11.00 5.16 -8.98
CA TYR A 232 -10.24 4.24 -8.13
C TYR A 232 -10.70 4.39 -6.67
N ARG A 233 -10.96 3.26 -6.01
CA ARG A 233 -11.47 3.19 -4.65
C ARG A 233 -10.56 3.90 -3.64
N GLU A 234 -9.26 3.75 -3.79
CA GLU A 234 -8.24 4.32 -2.89
C GLU A 234 -8.32 5.87 -2.85
N PHE A 235 -8.63 6.51 -3.98
CA PHE A 235 -8.81 7.96 -4.02
C PHE A 235 -10.09 8.42 -3.32
N ASN A 236 -11.16 7.62 -3.40
CA ASN A 236 -12.40 7.92 -2.67
C ASN A 236 -12.18 7.79 -1.15
N GLU A 237 -11.51 6.74 -0.69
CA GLU A 237 -11.19 6.54 0.73
C GLU A 237 -10.35 7.71 1.31
N VAL A 238 -9.37 8.20 0.53
CA VAL A 238 -8.59 9.39 0.94
C VAL A 238 -9.45 10.65 0.96
N ALA A 239 -10.33 10.84 -0.04
CA ALA A 239 -11.23 12.00 -0.09
C ALA A 239 -12.20 12.02 1.09
N ASP A 240 -12.78 10.87 1.46
CA ASP A 240 -13.67 10.72 2.62
C ASP A 240 -12.92 11.00 3.94
N THR A 241 -11.67 10.52 4.06
CA THR A 241 -10.82 10.80 5.22
C THR A 241 -10.53 12.30 5.36
N VAL A 242 -10.25 12.98 4.25
CA VAL A 242 -10.03 14.44 4.23
C VAL A 242 -11.28 15.20 4.63
N LEU A 243 -12.46 14.77 4.15
CA LEU A 243 -13.73 15.37 4.56
C LEU A 243 -13.93 15.25 6.08
N HIS A 244 -13.81 14.04 6.61
CA HIS A 244 -13.96 13.78 8.04
C HIS A 244 -12.98 14.60 8.90
N MET A 245 -11.72 14.70 8.46
CA MET A 245 -10.72 15.53 9.13
C MET A 245 -11.11 17.02 9.08
N SER A 246 -11.63 17.51 7.95
CA SER A 246 -12.12 18.89 7.82
C SER A 246 -13.28 19.20 8.75
N GLU A 247 -14.23 18.28 8.88
CA GLU A 247 -15.36 18.40 9.81
C GLU A 247 -14.90 18.42 11.27
N MET A 248 -13.93 17.56 11.62
CA MET A 248 -13.35 17.57 12.97
C MET A 248 -12.65 18.89 13.29
N ILE A 249 -11.88 19.44 12.35
CA ILE A 249 -11.21 20.74 12.52
C ILE A 249 -12.24 21.85 12.70
N GLU A 250 -13.27 21.91 11.84
CA GLU A 250 -14.33 22.91 11.94
C GLU A 250 -15.06 22.84 13.29
N LYS A 251 -15.37 21.62 13.75
CA LYS A 251 -15.99 21.41 15.08
C LYS A 251 -15.07 21.88 16.20
N ALA A 252 -13.79 21.57 16.14
CA ALA A 252 -12.82 22.00 17.14
C ALA A 252 -12.68 23.52 17.18
N GLU A 253 -12.64 24.18 16.02
CA GLU A 253 -12.57 25.65 15.91
C GLU A 253 -13.84 26.33 16.47
N LYS A 254 -15.01 25.84 16.12
CA LYS A 254 -16.27 26.34 16.69
C LYS A 254 -16.32 26.21 18.20
N THR A 255 -15.88 25.07 18.72
CA THR A 255 -15.79 24.85 20.17
C THR A 255 -14.80 25.82 20.82
N GLN A 256 -13.67 26.07 20.19
CA GLN A 256 -12.67 27.03 20.68
C GLN A 256 -13.20 28.48 20.62
N GLU A 257 -13.87 28.86 19.55
CA GLU A 257 -14.49 30.20 19.45
C GLU A 257 -15.55 30.42 20.53
N GLN A 258 -16.46 29.47 20.74
CA GLN A 258 -17.43 29.50 21.82
C GLN A 258 -16.77 29.60 23.20
N PHE A 259 -15.66 28.88 23.41
CA PHE A 259 -14.86 28.97 24.63
C PHE A 259 -14.36 30.38 24.89
N PHE A 260 -13.76 31.05 23.89
CA PHE A 260 -13.30 32.43 24.04
C PHE A 260 -14.41 33.44 24.23
N GLN A 261 -15.55 33.26 23.55
CA GLN A 261 -16.73 34.09 23.71
C GLN A 261 -17.27 33.98 25.16
N ASN A 262 -17.38 32.76 25.68
CA ASN A 262 -17.84 32.52 27.04
C ASN A 262 -16.90 33.12 28.11
N ILE A 263 -15.57 32.96 27.95
CA ILE A 263 -14.58 33.62 28.80
C ILE A 263 -14.79 35.13 28.85
N SER A 264 -14.94 35.73 27.66
CA SER A 264 -15.09 37.18 27.53
C SER A 264 -16.34 37.68 28.26
N HIS A 265 -17.44 36.92 28.13
CA HIS A 265 -18.70 37.25 28.86
C HIS A 265 -18.56 37.08 30.37
N GLU A 266 -17.95 35.99 30.84
CA GLU A 266 -17.78 35.70 32.28
C GLU A 266 -16.82 36.66 32.98
N LEU A 267 -15.82 37.18 32.29
CA LEU A 267 -14.91 38.19 32.80
C LEU A 267 -15.54 39.60 32.78
N ARG A 268 -16.33 39.92 31.75
CA ARG A 268 -16.93 41.24 31.60
C ARG A 268 -17.90 41.57 32.72
N THR A 269 -18.72 40.62 33.13
CA THR A 269 -19.75 40.84 34.16
C THR A 269 -19.18 41.29 35.51
N PRO A 270 -18.22 40.61 36.17
CA PRO A 270 -17.61 41.05 37.39
C PRO A 270 -16.79 42.36 37.21
N LEU A 271 -16.16 42.54 36.06
CA LEU A 271 -15.40 43.79 35.77
C LEU A 271 -16.31 45.00 35.70
N MET A 272 -17.46 44.91 35.00
CA MET A 272 -18.45 45.99 34.94
C MET A 272 -19.06 46.29 36.36
N SER A 273 -19.22 45.26 37.18
CA SER A 273 -19.67 45.42 38.56
C SER A 273 -18.64 46.17 39.41
N ILE A 274 -17.34 45.77 39.31
CA ILE A 274 -16.23 46.45 39.97
C ILE A 274 -16.19 47.93 39.55
N GLN A 275 -16.23 48.17 38.22
CA GLN A 275 -16.19 49.52 37.66
C GLN A 275 -17.39 50.36 38.16
N GLY A 276 -18.60 49.83 38.08
CA GLY A 276 -19.83 50.54 38.48
C GLY A 276 -19.85 50.91 39.96
N TYR A 277 -19.38 50.02 40.88
CA TYR A 277 -19.25 50.35 42.30
C TYR A 277 -18.16 51.36 42.52
N ALA A 278 -17.01 51.25 41.85
CA ALA A 278 -15.90 52.21 41.96
C ALA A 278 -16.31 53.62 41.47
N GLU A 279 -16.98 53.71 40.33
CA GLU A 279 -17.54 54.98 39.79
C GLU A 279 -18.62 55.52 40.71
N GLY A 280 -19.51 54.68 41.26
CA GLY A 280 -20.51 55.05 42.21
C GLY A 280 -19.93 55.67 43.52
N ILE A 281 -18.81 55.12 44.02
CA ILE A 281 -18.10 55.69 45.13
C ILE A 281 -17.48 57.05 44.73
N LEU A 282 -16.81 57.11 43.57
CA LEU A 282 -16.12 58.31 43.09
C LEU A 282 -17.08 59.50 42.90
N PHE A 283 -18.27 59.24 42.38
CA PHE A 283 -19.26 60.30 42.16
C PHE A 283 -20.21 60.52 43.33
N GLY A 284 -20.01 59.86 44.46
CA GLY A 284 -20.85 60.05 45.65
C GLY A 284 -22.27 59.50 45.49
N ALA A 285 -22.48 58.65 44.50
CA ALA A 285 -23.80 58.07 44.22
C ALA A 285 -24.15 56.87 45.13
N VAL A 286 -23.17 56.27 45.77
CA VAL A 286 -23.30 55.14 46.71
C VAL A 286 -23.38 55.64 48.13
N LYS A 287 -24.45 55.29 48.81
CA LYS A 287 -24.66 55.70 50.21
C LYS A 287 -23.83 54.91 51.24
N ASP A 288 -23.57 53.66 50.95
CA ASP A 288 -22.82 52.71 51.78
C ASP A 288 -21.51 52.29 51.08
N VAL A 289 -20.47 53.04 51.37
CA VAL A 289 -19.13 52.86 50.74
C VAL A 289 -18.49 51.53 51.16
N ASP A 290 -18.75 51.07 52.37
CA ASP A 290 -18.19 49.81 52.86
C ASP A 290 -18.78 48.61 52.12
N LYS A 291 -20.12 48.58 51.91
CA LYS A 291 -20.76 47.54 51.09
C LYS A 291 -20.31 47.56 49.62
N ALA A 292 -20.09 48.75 49.08
CA ALA A 292 -19.57 48.86 47.73
C ALA A 292 -18.12 48.34 47.61
N ALA A 293 -17.28 48.65 48.59
CA ALA A 293 -15.92 48.13 48.68
C ALA A 293 -15.93 46.60 48.87
N GLU A 294 -16.77 46.04 49.70
CA GLU A 294 -16.95 44.61 49.86
C GLU A 294 -17.39 43.94 48.50
N ALA A 295 -18.30 44.58 47.77
CA ALA A 295 -18.73 44.06 46.44
C ALA A 295 -17.61 44.08 45.44
N ILE A 296 -16.73 45.12 45.43
CA ILE A 296 -15.54 45.18 44.58
C ILE A 296 -14.59 44.04 44.92
N VAL A 297 -14.26 43.86 46.22
CA VAL A 297 -13.37 42.78 46.68
C VAL A 297 -13.91 41.41 46.32
N LYS A 298 -15.23 41.19 46.52
CA LYS A 298 -15.89 39.93 46.14
C LYS A 298 -15.81 39.63 44.66
N ASN A 299 -16.09 40.61 43.79
CA ASN A 299 -16.04 40.44 42.35
C ASN A 299 -14.58 40.26 41.84
N SER A 300 -13.58 40.96 42.47
CA SER A 300 -12.18 40.78 42.19
C SER A 300 -11.69 39.35 42.52
N LYS A 301 -12.07 38.83 43.70
CA LYS A 301 -11.79 37.42 44.06
C LYS A 301 -12.41 36.44 43.09
N LYS A 302 -13.68 36.66 42.73
CA LYS A 302 -14.38 35.80 41.74
C LYS A 302 -13.68 35.80 40.39
N MET A 303 -13.14 36.94 39.96
CA MET A 303 -12.43 37.08 38.71
C MET A 303 -11.08 36.33 38.76
N ALA A 304 -10.33 36.43 39.89
CA ALA A 304 -9.10 35.68 40.08
C ALA A 304 -9.36 34.15 40.05
N GLU A 305 -10.39 33.68 40.78
CA GLU A 305 -10.76 32.26 40.73
C GLU A 305 -11.07 31.79 39.32
N LEU A 306 -11.79 32.58 38.52
CA LEU A 306 -12.13 32.24 37.13
C LEU A 306 -10.88 32.16 36.24
N VAL A 307 -9.94 33.11 36.39
CA VAL A 307 -8.65 33.09 35.67
C VAL A 307 -7.85 31.82 36.00
N ASP A 308 -7.79 31.48 37.31
CA ASP A 308 -7.08 30.27 37.77
C ASP A 308 -7.72 29.01 37.25
N GLU A 309 -9.04 28.93 37.16
CA GLU A 309 -9.75 27.79 36.54
C GLU A 309 -9.46 27.67 35.06
N ILE A 310 -9.41 28.78 34.31
CA ILE A 310 -9.07 28.80 32.86
C ILE A 310 -7.63 28.38 32.64
N LEU A 311 -6.69 28.93 33.42
CA LEU A 311 -5.27 28.56 33.32
C LEU A 311 -5.04 27.09 33.66
N TYR A 312 -5.76 26.59 34.66
CA TYR A 312 -5.69 25.18 35.04
C TYR A 312 -6.24 24.27 33.94
N LEU A 313 -7.39 24.61 33.36
CA LEU A 313 -7.96 23.86 32.23
C LEU A 313 -7.03 23.85 31.01
N SER A 314 -6.44 25.03 30.69
CA SER A 314 -5.46 25.14 29.61
C SER A 314 -4.21 24.27 29.85
N ARG A 315 -3.74 24.19 31.12
CA ARG A 315 -2.62 23.30 31.45
C ARG A 315 -2.97 21.83 31.31
N ILE A 316 -4.16 21.45 31.75
CA ILE A 316 -4.67 20.08 31.57
C ILE A 316 -4.72 19.73 30.06
N ASP A 317 -5.30 20.60 29.25
CA ASP A 317 -5.41 20.38 27.79
C ASP A 317 -4.03 20.22 27.14
N ALA A 318 -3.05 21.03 27.52
CA ALA A 318 -1.70 21.04 26.96
C ALA A 318 -0.78 19.92 27.49
N SER A 319 -1.10 19.32 28.66
CA SER A 319 -0.27 18.26 29.22
C SER A 319 -0.46 16.95 28.48
N GLU A 320 0.57 16.47 27.79
CA GLU A 320 0.58 15.12 27.20
C GLU A 320 0.84 14.03 28.24
N HIS A 321 1.48 14.36 29.36
CA HIS A 321 1.85 13.40 30.40
C HIS A 321 1.28 13.79 31.77
N LEU A 322 0.72 12.80 32.47
CA LEU A 322 0.34 12.92 33.87
C LEU A 322 1.58 12.81 34.76
N ASN A 323 1.62 13.60 35.84
CA ASN A 323 2.63 13.39 36.90
C ASN A 323 2.14 12.25 37.80
N LYS A 324 2.41 10.99 37.36
CA LYS A 324 1.89 9.80 38.02
C LYS A 324 2.69 9.49 39.29
N GLU A 325 2.00 9.50 40.43
CA GLU A 325 2.51 9.06 41.71
C GLU A 325 1.50 8.14 42.41
N LYS A 326 1.97 7.29 43.31
CA LYS A 326 1.09 6.43 44.12
C LYS A 326 0.60 7.22 45.33
N PHE A 327 -0.71 7.26 45.51
CA PHE A 327 -1.32 7.95 46.66
C PHE A 327 -2.57 7.17 47.16
N GLY A 328 -2.88 7.37 48.45
CA GLY A 328 -4.05 6.79 49.09
C GLY A 328 -5.30 7.61 48.79
N LEU A 329 -6.31 7.00 48.17
CA LEU A 329 -7.53 7.70 47.81
C LEU A 329 -8.34 8.15 49.05
N GLN A 330 -8.40 7.33 50.10
CA GLN A 330 -9.10 7.67 51.33
C GLN A 330 -8.45 8.89 52.03
N GLU A 331 -7.12 8.94 52.04
CA GLU A 331 -6.38 10.09 52.55
C GLU A 331 -6.69 11.37 51.78
N LEU A 332 -6.66 11.31 50.48
CA LEU A 332 -7.03 12.42 49.58
C LEU A 332 -8.45 12.90 49.84
N ILE A 333 -9.43 11.97 49.91
CA ILE A 333 -10.82 12.30 50.18
C ILE A 333 -10.95 12.96 51.57
N CYS A 334 -10.33 12.39 52.61
CA CYS A 334 -10.36 12.99 53.97
C CYS A 334 -9.80 14.41 53.99
N ARG A 335 -8.74 14.68 53.22
CA ARG A 335 -8.15 16.02 53.07
C ARG A 335 -9.15 16.98 52.42
N CYS A 336 -9.81 16.56 51.34
CA CYS A 336 -10.85 17.38 50.71
C CYS A 336 -12.02 17.68 51.66
N LEU A 337 -12.50 16.69 52.41
CA LEU A 337 -13.56 16.85 53.36
C LEU A 337 -13.21 17.79 54.51
N TRP A 338 -11.99 17.71 55.01
CA TRP A 338 -11.48 18.61 56.05
C TRP A 338 -11.53 20.08 55.62
N TYR A 339 -11.14 20.39 54.37
CA TYR A 339 -11.22 21.76 53.85
C TYR A 339 -12.66 22.25 53.71
N MET A 340 -13.63 21.37 53.49
CA MET A 340 -15.07 21.73 53.27
C MET A 340 -15.89 21.76 54.54
N LYS A 341 -15.37 21.18 55.63
CA LYS A 341 -16.10 21.05 56.89
C LYS A 341 -16.62 22.38 57.42
N GLY A 342 -15.77 23.43 57.43
CA GLY A 342 -16.20 24.72 57.93
C GLY A 342 -17.33 25.40 57.14
N GLU A 343 -17.41 25.17 55.85
CA GLU A 343 -18.50 25.69 55.03
C GLU A 343 -19.76 24.83 55.18
N ALA A 344 -19.63 23.51 55.30
CA ALA A 344 -20.73 22.61 55.61
C ALA A 344 -21.41 22.92 56.95
N ASP A 345 -20.58 23.12 58.01
CA ASP A 345 -21.09 23.47 59.35
C ASP A 345 -21.87 24.78 59.34
N LYS A 346 -21.38 25.83 58.63
CA LYS A 346 -22.09 27.09 58.45
C LYS A 346 -23.42 26.98 57.80
N ARG A 347 -23.59 25.98 56.87
CA ARG A 347 -24.82 25.74 56.16
C ARG A 347 -25.72 24.71 56.81
N GLY A 348 -25.29 24.06 57.88
CA GLY A 348 -26.02 23.00 58.58
C GLY A 348 -26.13 21.70 57.73
N ILE A 349 -25.12 21.44 56.86
CA ILE A 349 -25.11 20.26 55.99
C ILE A 349 -24.21 19.19 56.65
N GLU A 350 -24.77 17.99 56.83
CA GLU A 350 -24.07 16.82 57.30
C GLU A 350 -23.31 16.14 56.17
N ILE A 351 -22.00 15.94 56.32
CA ILE A 351 -21.21 15.17 55.37
C ILE A 351 -20.88 13.81 55.98
N ILE A 352 -21.25 12.73 55.29
CA ILE A 352 -21.03 11.34 55.72
C ILE A 352 -20.10 10.69 54.72
N TYR A 353 -18.93 10.29 55.18
CA TYR A 353 -17.97 9.49 54.38
C TYR A 353 -18.04 8.02 54.80
N ARG A 354 -18.21 7.15 53.81
CA ARG A 354 -18.23 5.69 53.97
C ARG A 354 -17.14 5.12 53.09
N PRO A 355 -15.89 4.97 53.55
CA PRO A 355 -14.84 4.32 52.82
C PRO A 355 -15.11 2.81 52.68
N GLY A 356 -14.53 2.16 51.67
CA GLY A 356 -14.42 0.72 51.60
C GLY A 356 -13.55 0.14 52.71
N GLU A 357 -13.58 -1.18 52.89
CA GLU A 357 -12.88 -1.87 53.98
C GLU A 357 -11.35 -1.81 53.84
N GLU A 358 -10.83 -1.77 52.61
CA GLU A 358 -9.41 -1.72 52.32
C GLU A 358 -8.97 -0.33 51.86
N GLU A 359 -7.68 -0.02 52.09
CA GLU A 359 -7.08 1.23 51.62
C GLU A 359 -6.83 1.13 50.09
N ILE A 360 -7.42 2.06 49.35
CA ILE A 360 -7.33 2.08 47.89
C ILE A 360 -6.12 2.93 47.47
N MET A 361 -5.13 2.29 46.83
CA MET A 361 -3.97 2.96 46.27
C MET A 361 -4.16 3.22 44.78
N LEU A 362 -4.10 4.49 44.36
CA LEU A 362 -4.18 4.90 42.98
C LEU A 362 -2.80 5.31 42.44
N LEU A 363 -2.55 5.02 41.15
CA LEU A 363 -1.41 5.54 40.41
C LEU A 363 -1.90 6.63 39.46
N GLY A 364 -1.64 7.89 39.74
CA GLY A 364 -2.15 9.00 38.94
C GLY A 364 -1.61 10.36 39.41
N ASP A 365 -2.12 11.42 38.83
CA ASP A 365 -1.83 12.79 39.26
C ASP A 365 -2.76 13.13 40.43
N GLU A 366 -2.17 13.04 41.67
CA GLU A 366 -2.91 13.28 42.91
C GLU A 366 -3.63 14.64 42.91
N LYS A 367 -2.94 15.71 42.42
CA LYS A 367 -3.50 17.06 42.38
C LYS A 367 -4.70 17.20 41.45
N MET A 368 -4.68 16.47 40.32
CA MET A 368 -5.80 16.46 39.38
C MET A 368 -7.01 15.74 39.98
N ILE A 369 -6.80 14.59 40.64
CA ILE A 369 -7.87 13.84 41.29
C ILE A 369 -8.40 14.62 42.52
N GLU A 370 -7.54 15.22 43.33
CA GLU A 370 -7.94 16.10 44.46
C GLU A 370 -8.86 17.24 43.98
N ARG A 371 -8.49 17.89 42.86
CA ARG A 371 -9.30 18.96 42.28
C ARG A 371 -10.63 18.44 41.74
N ALA A 372 -10.63 17.27 41.10
CA ALA A 372 -11.86 16.64 40.61
C ALA A 372 -12.83 16.33 41.75
N VAL A 373 -12.36 15.69 42.81
CA VAL A 373 -13.15 15.36 43.99
C VAL A 373 -13.65 16.67 44.70
N SER A 374 -12.77 17.66 44.87
CA SER A 374 -13.11 18.94 45.46
C SER A 374 -14.17 19.69 44.66
N ASN A 375 -14.13 19.66 43.34
CA ASN A 375 -15.13 20.28 42.49
C ASN A 375 -16.53 19.64 42.68
N ILE A 376 -16.59 18.29 42.71
CA ILE A 376 -17.85 17.57 42.93
C ILE A 376 -18.39 17.85 44.34
N LEU A 377 -17.54 17.80 45.36
CA LEU A 377 -17.94 18.09 46.73
C LEU A 377 -18.42 19.55 46.91
N SER A 378 -17.76 20.52 46.29
CA SER A 378 -18.19 21.92 46.26
C SER A 378 -19.54 22.08 45.57
N ASN A 379 -19.79 21.29 44.54
CA ASN A 379 -21.07 21.27 43.85
C ASN A 379 -22.16 20.66 44.76
N ALA A 380 -21.91 19.49 45.35
CA ALA A 380 -22.80 18.85 46.30
C ALA A 380 -23.14 19.79 47.46
N LEU A 381 -22.11 20.45 48.05
CA LEU A 381 -22.33 21.40 49.15
C LEU A 381 -23.21 22.58 48.76
N ARG A 382 -23.17 22.99 47.50
CA ARG A 382 -24.03 24.11 47.01
C ARG A 382 -25.49 23.73 46.90
N TYR A 383 -25.78 22.53 46.46
CA TYR A 383 -27.14 22.10 46.12
C TYR A 383 -27.79 21.24 47.19
N ALA A 384 -27.02 20.63 48.10
CA ALA A 384 -27.55 19.87 49.22
C ALA A 384 -28.43 20.71 50.09
N LYS A 385 -29.51 20.10 50.61
CA LYS A 385 -30.42 20.67 51.58
C LYS A 385 -29.97 20.41 53.02
N SER A 386 -29.56 19.18 53.32
CA SER A 386 -29.17 18.80 54.67
C SER A 386 -28.04 17.78 54.71
N LYS A 387 -27.77 17.02 53.61
CA LYS A 387 -26.89 15.85 53.68
C LYS A 387 -26.14 15.59 52.40
N ILE A 388 -24.84 15.21 52.55
CA ILE A 388 -23.99 14.70 51.50
C ILE A 388 -23.45 13.35 51.94
N ILE A 389 -23.51 12.33 51.05
CA ILE A 389 -22.95 11.02 51.28
C ILE A 389 -21.85 10.78 50.24
N LEU A 390 -20.65 10.47 50.69
CA LEU A 390 -19.53 10.09 49.84
C LEU A 390 -19.16 8.64 50.13
N THR A 391 -18.98 7.82 49.07
CA THR A 391 -18.47 6.46 49.17
C THR A 391 -17.28 6.28 48.23
N SER A 392 -16.32 5.44 48.63
CA SER A 392 -15.21 5.03 47.80
C SER A 392 -15.03 3.51 47.96
N GLU A 393 -15.16 2.79 46.87
CA GLU A 393 -15.15 1.33 46.85
C GLU A 393 -14.37 0.84 45.67
N GLU A 394 -13.76 -0.33 45.79
CA GLU A 394 -13.14 -1.04 44.67
C GLU A 394 -14.11 -2.10 44.13
N GLU A 395 -14.52 -1.94 42.86
CA GLU A 395 -15.46 -2.83 42.20
C GLU A 395 -14.80 -3.42 40.93
N SER A 396 -14.53 -4.72 40.89
CA SER A 396 -14.09 -5.42 39.66
C SER A 396 -12.93 -4.76 38.91
N SER A 397 -11.83 -4.45 39.61
CA SER A 397 -10.63 -3.75 39.07
C SER A 397 -10.85 -2.29 38.68
N LYS A 398 -11.86 -1.67 39.24
CA LYS A 398 -12.09 -0.23 39.11
C LYS A 398 -12.30 0.37 40.49
N VAL A 399 -11.85 1.59 40.65
CA VAL A 399 -12.14 2.39 41.84
C VAL A 399 -13.32 3.28 41.54
N VAL A 400 -14.35 3.18 42.35
CA VAL A 400 -15.60 3.93 42.19
C VAL A 400 -15.77 4.91 43.36
N VAL A 401 -15.88 6.21 43.03
CA VAL A 401 -16.17 7.27 44.00
C VAL A 401 -17.58 7.82 43.68
N LYS A 402 -18.48 7.73 44.65
CA LYS A 402 -19.85 8.27 44.51
C LYS A 402 -20.04 9.41 45.51
N VAL A 403 -20.54 10.55 45.02
CA VAL A 403 -20.92 11.69 45.84
C VAL A 403 -22.41 11.95 45.62
N THR A 404 -23.22 11.77 46.65
CA THR A 404 -24.68 11.95 46.61
C THR A 404 -25.09 13.11 47.50
N ASP A 405 -25.85 14.05 46.96
CA ASP A 405 -26.52 15.12 47.70
C ASP A 405 -28.04 14.92 47.69
N ASP A 406 -28.72 15.52 48.69
CA ASP A 406 -30.19 15.55 48.85
C ASP A 406 -30.82 16.80 48.24
N GLY A 407 -30.23 17.35 47.20
CA GLY A 407 -30.70 18.54 46.48
C GLY A 407 -31.93 18.31 45.62
N ASP A 408 -32.30 19.34 44.84
CA ASP A 408 -33.50 19.27 43.97
C ASP A 408 -33.34 18.36 42.75
N GLY A 409 -32.11 17.86 42.50
CA GLY A 409 -31.75 17.08 41.30
C GLY A 409 -31.31 17.97 40.13
N ILE A 410 -31.17 17.37 38.97
CA ILE A 410 -30.78 18.03 37.71
C ILE A 410 -31.90 17.75 36.69
N ASP A 411 -32.31 18.77 35.96
CA ASP A 411 -33.30 18.60 34.87
C ASP A 411 -32.76 17.65 33.79
N GLU A 412 -33.59 16.74 33.27
CA GLU A 412 -33.17 15.77 32.23
C GLU A 412 -32.57 16.45 30.99
N ALA A 413 -33.01 17.64 30.64
CA ALA A 413 -32.51 18.42 29.54
C ALA A 413 -31.07 18.91 29.76
N ASP A 414 -30.67 19.10 31.04
CA ASP A 414 -29.33 19.60 31.40
C ASP A 414 -28.30 18.47 31.49
N LEU A 415 -28.71 17.22 31.77
CA LEU A 415 -27.82 16.08 32.01
C LEU A 415 -26.76 15.84 30.91
N PRO A 416 -27.08 15.94 29.62
CA PRO A 416 -26.09 15.76 28.56
C PRO A 416 -24.98 16.83 28.53
N HIS A 417 -25.28 18.02 29.10
CA HIS A 417 -24.46 19.23 28.95
C HIS A 417 -23.68 19.62 30.19
N ILE A 418 -23.96 19.04 31.37
CA ILE A 418 -23.36 19.49 32.62
C ILE A 418 -21.83 19.39 32.69
N PHE A 419 -21.21 18.58 31.88
CA PHE A 419 -19.75 18.42 31.74
C PHE A 419 -19.15 19.29 30.64
N GLU A 420 -20.00 20.02 29.87
CA GLU A 420 -19.52 20.97 28.86
C GLU A 420 -18.92 22.21 29.52
N ARG A 421 -17.94 22.81 28.88
CA ARG A 421 -17.25 24.02 29.39
C ARG A 421 -18.21 25.20 29.38
N PHE A 422 -18.28 25.92 30.52
CA PHE A 422 -19.19 27.08 30.75
C PHE A 422 -20.67 26.75 30.77
N TYR A 423 -21.05 25.49 30.76
CA TYR A 423 -22.45 25.13 30.95
C TYR A 423 -22.91 25.43 32.40
N LYS A 424 -24.03 26.10 32.53
CA LYS A 424 -24.61 26.50 33.83
C LYS A 424 -26.05 26.10 33.91
N GLY A 425 -26.41 25.23 34.83
CA GLY A 425 -27.79 25.06 35.27
C GLY A 425 -28.28 26.27 36.07
N LYS A 426 -29.49 26.20 36.58
CA LYS A 426 -30.25 27.31 37.22
C LYS A 426 -29.50 28.11 38.32
N HIS A 427 -28.44 27.57 38.91
CA HIS A 427 -27.64 28.21 39.97
C HIS A 427 -26.14 27.99 39.82
N GLY A 428 -25.66 27.76 38.60
CA GLY A 428 -24.22 27.47 38.32
C GLY A 428 -23.29 28.67 38.59
N LYS A 429 -22.04 28.42 39.02
CA LYS A 429 -21.03 29.45 39.30
C LYS A 429 -20.29 29.89 38.06
N THR A 430 -19.36 29.10 37.61
CA THR A 430 -18.48 29.38 36.45
C THR A 430 -18.74 28.44 35.27
N GLY A 431 -19.29 27.26 35.54
CA GLY A 431 -19.52 26.21 34.55
C GLY A 431 -18.21 25.51 34.06
N ILE A 432 -17.08 25.72 34.77
CA ILE A 432 -15.79 25.13 34.42
C ILE A 432 -15.44 23.93 35.31
N GLY A 433 -15.88 23.93 36.57
CA GLY A 433 -15.49 22.92 37.56
C GLY A 433 -15.79 21.48 37.15
N LEU A 434 -17.03 21.19 36.65
CA LEU A 434 -17.39 19.85 36.18
C LEU A 434 -16.67 19.47 34.89
N ALA A 435 -16.37 20.42 34.01
CA ALA A 435 -15.55 20.19 32.84
C ALA A 435 -14.10 19.84 33.21
N ILE A 436 -13.49 20.50 34.20
CA ILE A 436 -12.19 20.14 34.77
C ILE A 436 -12.23 18.72 35.33
N THR A 437 -13.29 18.37 36.06
CA THR A 437 -13.47 17.02 36.64
C THR A 437 -13.53 15.97 35.55
N ALA A 438 -14.35 16.18 34.53
CA ALA A 438 -14.47 15.23 33.40
C ALA A 438 -13.14 15.05 32.67
N GLU A 439 -12.39 16.12 32.44
CA GLU A 439 -11.10 16.06 31.76
C GLU A 439 -10.03 15.37 32.63
N ALA A 440 -10.01 15.64 33.94
CA ALA A 440 -9.11 14.98 34.87
C ALA A 440 -9.36 13.47 34.91
N VAL A 441 -10.61 13.04 35.03
CA VAL A 441 -11.00 11.63 35.03
C VAL A 441 -10.67 10.96 33.68
N ARG A 442 -10.98 11.62 32.57
CA ARG A 442 -10.67 11.11 31.22
C ARG A 442 -9.16 10.89 31.01
N LYS A 443 -8.31 11.81 31.46
CA LYS A 443 -6.85 11.66 31.38
C LYS A 443 -6.31 10.50 32.21
N HIS A 444 -7.01 10.10 33.25
CA HIS A 444 -6.70 8.91 34.03
C HIS A 444 -7.33 7.63 33.45
N GLY A 445 -7.91 7.67 32.25
CA GLY A 445 -8.56 6.51 31.63
C GLY A 445 -9.88 6.12 32.29
N GLY A 446 -10.41 7.01 33.14
CA GLY A 446 -11.68 6.80 33.86
C GLY A 446 -12.89 7.36 33.13
N THR A 447 -14.06 7.17 33.76
CA THR A 447 -15.34 7.71 33.32
C THR A 447 -16.05 8.46 34.46
N ILE A 448 -16.78 9.52 34.15
CA ILE A 448 -17.65 10.23 35.08
C ILE A 448 -19.05 10.24 34.53
N CYS A 449 -20.00 9.94 35.38
CA CYS A 449 -21.42 10.05 35.06
C CYS A 449 -22.22 10.68 36.23
N VAL A 450 -23.45 11.05 35.95
CA VAL A 450 -24.36 11.58 36.93
C VAL A 450 -25.69 10.84 36.88
N GLN A 451 -26.24 10.53 38.02
CA GLN A 451 -27.57 10.00 38.19
C GLN A 451 -28.37 11.01 39.00
N ALA A 452 -29.41 11.58 38.43
CA ALA A 452 -30.27 12.55 39.07
C ALA A 452 -31.68 12.02 39.16
N SER A 453 -32.28 12.17 40.31
CA SER A 453 -33.71 11.90 40.58
C SER A 453 -34.32 13.08 41.33
N ARG A 454 -35.63 13.14 41.45
CA ARG A 454 -36.29 14.16 42.29
C ARG A 454 -35.88 13.97 43.76
N GLY A 455 -35.03 14.86 44.25
CA GLY A 455 -34.56 14.86 45.64
C GLY A 455 -33.20 14.24 45.89
N ALA A 456 -32.43 13.86 44.86
CA ALA A 456 -31.04 13.41 45.00
C ALA A 456 -30.27 13.55 43.72
N THR A 457 -28.96 13.96 43.81
CA THR A 457 -28.02 13.90 42.70
C THR A 457 -26.82 13.07 43.14
N THR A 458 -26.41 12.11 42.29
CA THR A 458 -25.23 11.28 42.53
C THR A 458 -24.23 11.44 41.38
N PHE A 459 -23.07 11.97 41.66
CA PHE A 459 -21.95 11.95 40.75
C PHE A 459 -21.12 10.68 40.99
N ILE A 460 -20.75 9.98 39.93
CA ILE A 460 -20.02 8.71 39.97
C ILE A 460 -18.75 8.88 39.14
N ILE A 461 -17.62 8.74 39.79
CA ILE A 461 -16.30 8.66 39.13
C ILE A 461 -15.85 7.20 39.15
N GLU A 462 -15.51 6.65 38.00
CA GLU A 462 -14.84 5.36 37.88
C GLU A 462 -13.43 5.56 37.36
N LEU A 463 -12.45 5.04 38.09
CA LEU A 463 -11.04 5.07 37.70
C LEU A 463 -10.54 3.64 37.56
N PRO A 464 -9.71 3.31 36.58
CA PRO A 464 -9.06 2.00 36.53
C PRO A 464 -8.07 1.88 37.70
N GLU A 465 -7.95 0.71 38.31
CA GLU A 465 -7.00 0.39 39.40
C GLU A 465 -5.54 0.73 38.96
N ASP A 466 -5.23 0.46 37.71
CA ASP A 466 -3.98 0.85 37.03
C ASP A 466 -4.24 2.04 36.10
N ALA A 467 -4.42 3.22 36.64
CA ALA A 467 -4.53 4.47 35.83
C ALA A 467 -3.28 4.73 34.95
N ALA A 468 -2.33 3.82 34.95
CA ALA A 468 -1.04 3.89 34.24
C ALA A 468 -1.00 3.16 32.90
N ALA A 469 -1.99 2.37 32.55
CA ALA A 469 -1.91 1.40 31.43
C ALA A 469 -2.49 1.88 30.10
N THR A 470 -2.77 3.17 29.93
CA THR A 470 -3.17 3.69 28.61
C THR A 470 -2.09 4.61 28.07
N ASN A 471 -1.13 4.03 27.34
CA ASN A 471 -0.25 4.74 26.40
C ASN A 471 -0.98 4.94 25.09
#